data_d14211fcdb752a5870e47b7f5c766ee6
#
_entry.id   d14211fcdb752a5870e47b7f5c766ee6
#
_cell.length_a   1.000
_cell.length_b   1.000
_cell.length_c   1.000
_cell.angle_alpha   90.00
_cell.angle_beta   90.00
_cell.angle_gamma   90.00
#
_symmetry.space_group_name_H-M   'P 1'
#
loop_
_entity.id
_entity.type
_entity.pdbx_description
1 polymer ?
#
loop_
_entity_poly.entity_id
_entity_poly.type
_entity_poly.pdbx_seq_one_letter_code
_entity_poly.pdbx_strand_id
1 'polypeptide(L)'
;MTISKLYIDQHVAHLPQVISIRSRLNIPSEIVEDRQKVFEAVTCSHDPVEQGKKLLFLTSNRGAFIKDCPGTRAYTCCGYKILHIGTYCTMDCSYCILQAYFHPPVLQYFVNHEDLWADLERLFLEKTVSRIGTGEFTDSMIWEAWTDLSSLLVSKFAVQSHAVLELKTKTTAIGKLEQLQHNRKTIVAWSLNTDRVIDNEERGTTRLSDRIRAAAQCESWGYPLAFHFDPLVIYDGCEDDYHLVLQQLFSRISSKNIAWISLGSFRFMPSLKPIIQKRFPGSKIIYGEFISGLDGKMRYFKPLRIDIFRKMAAWIREMAPDVLIYFCMEDDEVWQKSLGFIPAERGGLPKMLDESAVRICGLNPQ
;
A
#
# COMPACT_ATOMS: atom_id res chain seq x y z
N MET A 1 -13.73 8.75 1.95
CA MET A 1 -15.18 8.77 2.35
C MET A 1 -15.29 8.77 3.87
N THR A 2 -16.37 9.32 4.42
CA THR A 2 -16.62 9.33 5.87
C THR A 2 -17.39 8.07 6.27
N ILE A 3 -16.96 7.40 7.34
CA ILE A 3 -17.67 6.27 7.92
C ILE A 3 -18.95 6.79 8.57
N SER A 4 -20.11 6.20 8.24
CA SER A 4 -21.43 6.62 8.72
C SER A 4 -22.10 5.61 9.63
N LYS A 5 -21.68 4.35 9.62
CA LYS A 5 -22.23 3.27 10.44
C LYS A 5 -21.10 2.35 10.93
N LEU A 6 -21.19 1.97 12.19
CA LEU A 6 -20.28 1.01 12.82
C LEU A 6 -21.05 -0.27 13.15
N TYR A 7 -20.55 -1.40 12.64
CA TYR A 7 -20.97 -2.73 13.08
C TYR A 7 -19.87 -3.35 13.95
N ILE A 8 -20.28 -4.07 14.96
CA ILE A 8 -19.38 -4.69 15.93
C ILE A 8 -19.78 -6.16 16.09
N ASP A 9 -18.88 -7.08 15.77
CA ASP A 9 -19.06 -8.51 16.05
C ASP A 9 -19.21 -8.69 17.56
N GLN A 10 -20.26 -9.39 17.99
CA GLN A 10 -20.55 -9.61 19.43
C GLN A 10 -19.37 -10.23 20.19
N HIS A 11 -18.60 -11.09 19.53
CA HIS A 11 -17.48 -11.78 20.16
C HIS A 11 -16.31 -10.87 20.55
N VAL A 12 -16.23 -9.68 19.95
CA VAL A 12 -15.18 -8.69 20.23
C VAL A 12 -15.69 -7.42 20.90
N ALA A 13 -17.00 -7.30 21.14
CA ALA A 13 -17.63 -6.08 21.65
C ALA A 13 -17.08 -5.62 23.01
N HIS A 14 -16.56 -6.55 23.81
CA HIS A 14 -15.98 -6.31 25.13
C HIS A 14 -14.52 -5.83 25.11
N LEU A 15 -13.85 -5.92 23.98
CA LEU A 15 -12.41 -5.59 23.89
C LEU A 15 -12.16 -4.10 24.08
N PRO A 16 -11.11 -3.69 24.85
CA PRO A 16 -10.81 -2.29 25.12
C PRO A 16 -10.63 -1.44 23.87
N GLN A 17 -9.98 -1.98 22.83
CA GLN A 17 -9.80 -1.29 21.54
C GLN A 17 -11.12 -1.04 20.82
N VAL A 18 -12.11 -1.94 20.93
CA VAL A 18 -13.45 -1.73 20.36
C VAL A 18 -14.18 -0.59 21.06
N ILE A 19 -14.10 -0.55 22.38
CA ILE A 19 -14.69 0.52 23.22
C ILE A 19 -14.05 1.87 22.83
N SER A 20 -12.72 1.91 22.70
CA SER A 20 -11.97 3.11 22.30
C SER A 20 -12.36 3.58 20.90
N ILE A 21 -12.38 2.70 19.90
CA ILE A 21 -12.75 3.02 18.52
C ILE A 21 -14.18 3.56 18.46
N ARG A 22 -15.13 2.91 19.14
CA ARG A 22 -16.53 3.34 19.21
C ARG A 22 -16.66 4.75 19.79
N SER A 23 -15.93 5.04 20.86
CA SER A 23 -15.91 6.37 21.49
C SER A 23 -15.32 7.44 20.55
N ARG A 24 -14.22 7.15 19.87
CA ARG A 24 -13.55 8.11 18.97
C ARG A 24 -14.37 8.38 17.71
N LEU A 25 -15.01 7.37 17.14
CA LEU A 25 -15.86 7.53 15.95
C LEU A 25 -17.15 8.28 16.27
N ASN A 26 -17.75 8.04 17.43
CA ASN A 26 -18.99 8.65 17.89
C ASN A 26 -20.12 8.69 16.83
N ILE A 27 -20.34 7.56 16.16
CA ILE A 27 -21.36 7.37 15.12
C ILE A 27 -22.34 6.27 15.51
N PRO A 28 -23.50 6.14 14.83
CA PRO A 28 -24.42 5.04 15.07
C PRO A 28 -23.73 3.69 15.00
N SER A 29 -23.87 2.90 16.06
CA SER A 29 -23.21 1.59 16.17
C SER A 29 -24.22 0.50 16.50
N GLU A 30 -23.92 -0.72 16.03
CA GLU A 30 -24.77 -1.89 16.21
C GLU A 30 -23.90 -3.12 16.46
N ILE A 31 -24.23 -3.86 17.53
CA ILE A 31 -23.62 -5.16 17.80
C ILE A 31 -24.38 -6.21 17.01
N VAL A 32 -23.67 -7.05 16.26
CA VAL A 32 -24.24 -8.09 15.43
C VAL A 32 -23.76 -9.47 15.88
N GLU A 33 -24.68 -10.42 15.88
CA GLU A 33 -24.40 -11.83 16.19
C GLU A 33 -23.85 -12.57 14.96
N ASP A 34 -24.37 -12.18 13.77
CA ASP A 34 -23.97 -12.76 12.51
C ASP A 34 -23.43 -11.66 11.55
N ARG A 35 -22.23 -11.92 11.02
CA ARG A 35 -21.61 -11.08 9.97
C ARG A 35 -22.46 -10.98 8.70
N GLN A 36 -23.34 -11.96 8.46
CA GLN A 36 -24.20 -11.97 7.29
C GLN A 36 -25.07 -10.70 7.21
N LYS A 37 -25.53 -10.19 8.36
CA LYS A 37 -26.26 -8.91 8.43
C LYS A 37 -25.45 -7.73 7.87
N VAL A 38 -24.14 -7.69 8.18
CA VAL A 38 -23.24 -6.65 7.65
C VAL A 38 -23.06 -6.81 6.15
N PHE A 39 -22.92 -8.04 5.68
CA PHE A 39 -22.74 -8.36 4.27
C PHE A 39 -23.98 -7.99 3.46
N GLU A 40 -25.17 -8.29 3.97
CA GLU A 40 -26.45 -7.92 3.35
C GLU A 40 -26.63 -6.40 3.29
N ALA A 41 -26.27 -5.68 4.35
CA ALA A 41 -26.33 -4.21 4.37
C ALA A 41 -25.46 -3.56 3.29
N VAL A 42 -24.42 -4.25 2.83
CA VAL A 42 -23.57 -3.81 1.71
C VAL A 42 -24.11 -4.31 0.37
N THR A 43 -24.36 -5.62 0.24
CA THR A 43 -24.71 -6.23 -1.06
C THR A 43 -26.07 -5.83 -1.59
N CYS A 44 -27.03 -5.54 -0.71
CA CYS A 44 -28.36 -5.07 -1.09
C CYS A 44 -28.42 -3.57 -1.43
N SER A 45 -27.30 -2.84 -1.31
CA SER A 45 -27.23 -1.43 -1.67
C SER A 45 -27.13 -1.22 -3.19
N HIS A 46 -27.47 -0.01 -3.68
CA HIS A 46 -27.34 0.34 -5.10
C HIS A 46 -25.88 0.28 -5.60
N ASP A 47 -24.93 0.71 -4.77
CA ASP A 47 -23.48 0.59 -5.02
C ASP A 47 -22.82 -0.08 -3.82
N PRO A 48 -22.64 -1.42 -3.84
CA PRO A 48 -22.01 -2.16 -2.75
C PRO A 48 -20.58 -1.70 -2.45
N VAL A 49 -19.83 -1.26 -3.48
CA VAL A 49 -18.45 -0.78 -3.32
C VAL A 49 -18.43 0.53 -2.54
N GLU A 50 -19.29 1.47 -2.86
CA GLU A 50 -19.42 2.74 -2.14
C GLU A 50 -19.94 2.51 -0.72
N GLN A 51 -20.99 1.70 -0.58
CA GLN A 51 -21.58 1.40 0.72
C GLN A 51 -20.58 0.76 1.67
N GLY A 52 -19.80 -0.19 1.18
CA GLY A 52 -18.77 -0.88 1.99
C GLY A 52 -17.66 0.04 2.50
N LYS A 53 -17.43 1.20 1.86
CA LYS A 53 -16.47 2.22 2.32
C LYS A 53 -17.03 3.14 3.41
N LYS A 54 -18.35 3.25 3.51
CA LYS A 54 -19.05 4.07 4.51
C LYS A 54 -19.41 3.30 5.78
N LEU A 55 -19.21 1.99 5.77
CA LEU A 55 -19.60 1.07 6.82
C LEU A 55 -18.34 0.39 7.37
N LEU A 56 -18.04 0.59 8.65
CA LEU A 56 -16.94 -0.09 9.32
C LEU A 56 -17.45 -1.30 10.09
N PHE A 57 -16.79 -2.44 9.91
CA PHE A 57 -17.04 -3.65 10.69
C PHE A 57 -15.84 -4.00 11.56
N LEU A 58 -16.00 -3.93 12.88
CA LEU A 58 -15.01 -4.40 13.84
C LEU A 58 -15.22 -5.89 14.10
N THR A 59 -14.23 -6.71 13.80
CA THR A 59 -14.29 -8.17 13.92
C THR A 59 -12.91 -8.77 14.19
N SER A 60 -12.84 -10.09 14.35
CA SER A 60 -11.59 -10.84 14.48
C SER A 60 -11.07 -11.31 13.12
N ASN A 61 -9.77 -11.24 12.91
CA ASN A 61 -9.12 -12.03 11.87
C ASN A 61 -9.11 -13.50 12.30
N ARG A 62 -9.63 -14.38 11.44
CA ARG A 62 -9.71 -15.84 11.70
C ARG A 62 -8.52 -16.63 11.15
N GLY A 63 -7.60 -15.97 10.47
CA GLY A 63 -6.41 -16.58 9.88
C GLY A 63 -5.15 -15.96 10.45
N ALA A 64 -4.00 -16.32 9.90
CA ALA A 64 -2.74 -15.68 10.25
C ALA A 64 -2.78 -14.18 9.89
N PHE A 65 -2.21 -13.36 10.76
CA PHE A 65 -2.03 -11.94 10.49
C PHE A 65 -0.89 -11.70 9.50
N ILE A 66 0.12 -12.56 9.51
CA ILE A 66 1.24 -12.47 8.57
C ILE A 66 0.98 -13.40 7.39
N LYS A 67 0.99 -12.83 6.19
CA LYS A 67 0.76 -13.54 4.93
C LYS A 67 1.82 -13.16 3.92
N ASP A 68 2.14 -14.08 3.02
CA ASP A 68 2.94 -13.72 1.85
C ASP A 68 2.12 -12.86 0.88
N CYS A 69 2.79 -11.93 0.21
CA CYS A 69 2.16 -11.17 -0.86
C CYS A 69 1.65 -12.12 -1.94
N PRO A 70 0.39 -11.98 -2.41
CA PRO A 70 -0.18 -12.82 -3.46
C PRO A 70 0.42 -12.49 -4.83
N GLY A 71 1.75 -12.45 -4.90
CA GLY A 71 2.50 -12.31 -6.13
C GLY A 71 2.18 -13.44 -7.10
N THR A 72 2.43 -13.23 -8.39
CA THR A 72 2.19 -14.26 -9.40
C THR A 72 3.47 -15.02 -9.71
N ARG A 73 3.36 -16.34 -9.94
CA ARG A 73 4.50 -17.21 -10.26
C ARG A 73 5.19 -16.86 -11.59
N ALA A 74 4.51 -16.14 -12.46
CA ALA A 74 4.99 -15.79 -13.80
C ALA A 74 5.88 -14.52 -13.86
N TYR A 75 6.04 -13.83 -12.73
CA TYR A 75 6.77 -12.56 -12.64
C TYR A 75 7.70 -12.56 -11.44
N THR A 76 8.73 -11.70 -11.51
CA THR A 76 9.67 -11.53 -10.41
C THR A 76 8.95 -11.02 -9.17
N CYS A 77 9.07 -11.76 -8.06
CA CYS A 77 8.45 -11.43 -6.78
C CYS A 77 9.45 -10.77 -5.84
N CYS A 78 9.00 -9.77 -5.11
CA CYS A 78 9.82 -9.04 -4.13
C CYS A 78 9.94 -9.73 -2.76
N GLY A 79 9.20 -10.81 -2.50
CA GLY A 79 9.23 -11.51 -1.21
C GLY A 79 8.61 -10.72 -0.04
N TYR A 80 7.73 -9.77 -0.34
CA TYR A 80 7.09 -8.92 0.67
C TYR A 80 6.07 -9.70 1.50
N LYS A 81 6.06 -9.46 2.81
CA LYS A 81 5.05 -10.01 3.74
C LYS A 81 3.98 -8.96 4.04
N ILE A 82 2.76 -9.41 4.22
CA ILE A 82 1.61 -8.56 4.53
C ILE A 82 1.22 -8.78 5.97
N LEU A 83 1.13 -7.69 6.74
CA LEU A 83 0.46 -7.68 8.03
C LEU A 83 -1.01 -7.31 7.82
N HIS A 84 -1.87 -8.31 7.92
CA HIS A 84 -3.29 -8.22 7.55
C HIS A 84 -4.13 -7.62 8.67
N ILE A 85 -4.10 -6.31 8.85
CA ILE A 85 -4.79 -5.58 9.93
C ILE A 85 -6.26 -5.27 9.64
N GLY A 86 -6.69 -5.41 8.40
CA GLY A 86 -8.04 -5.11 7.95
C GLY A 86 -8.18 -5.27 6.45
N THR A 87 -9.37 -5.04 5.95
CA THR A 87 -9.68 -5.14 4.52
C THR A 87 -10.35 -3.87 4.03
N TYR A 88 -10.13 -3.55 2.75
CA TYR A 88 -10.73 -2.45 2.05
C TYR A 88 -10.16 -1.08 2.43
N CYS A 89 -10.70 0.01 1.89
CA CYS A 89 -10.16 1.35 2.07
C CYS A 89 -11.27 2.40 1.95
N THR A 90 -11.16 3.49 2.72
CA THR A 90 -12.08 4.63 2.67
C THR A 90 -11.88 5.53 1.44
N MET A 91 -10.74 5.41 0.75
CA MET A 91 -10.48 6.10 -0.51
C MET A 91 -11.22 5.43 -1.66
N ASP A 92 -11.47 6.17 -2.75
CA ASP A 92 -12.24 5.70 -3.88
C ASP A 92 -11.48 5.86 -5.21
N CYS A 93 -10.25 5.34 -5.25
CA CYS A 93 -9.47 5.29 -6.48
C CYS A 93 -10.15 4.41 -7.52
N SER A 94 -10.36 4.92 -8.74
CA SER A 94 -11.07 4.20 -9.80
C SER A 94 -10.41 2.86 -10.16
N TYR A 95 -9.11 2.83 -10.16
CA TYR A 95 -8.28 1.68 -10.52
C TYR A 95 -8.02 0.68 -9.38
N CYS A 96 -8.58 0.91 -8.18
CA CYS A 96 -8.28 0.09 -7.02
C CYS A 96 -8.78 -1.35 -7.20
N ILE A 97 -7.85 -2.32 -7.16
CA ILE A 97 -8.16 -3.75 -7.32
C ILE A 97 -9.07 -4.27 -6.21
N LEU A 98 -9.06 -3.66 -5.03
CA LEU A 98 -9.86 -4.11 -3.88
C LEU A 98 -11.37 -4.08 -4.18
N GLN A 99 -11.81 -3.26 -5.15
CA GLN A 99 -13.20 -3.22 -5.62
C GLN A 99 -13.63 -4.53 -6.28
N ALA A 100 -12.68 -5.27 -6.87
CA ALA A 100 -12.94 -6.56 -7.54
C ALA A 100 -12.37 -7.75 -6.73
N TYR A 101 -11.64 -7.49 -5.65
CA TYR A 101 -10.97 -8.53 -4.87
C TYR A 101 -11.80 -9.01 -3.67
N PHE A 102 -12.49 -8.08 -2.97
CA PHE A 102 -13.31 -8.41 -1.80
C PHE A 102 -14.78 -8.56 -2.18
N HIS A 103 -15.36 -9.70 -1.83
CA HIS A 103 -16.77 -10.02 -2.04
C HIS A 103 -17.38 -10.58 -0.75
N PRO A 104 -18.24 -9.82 -0.06
CA PRO A 104 -18.62 -8.43 -0.32
C PRO A 104 -17.50 -7.43 0.03
N PRO A 105 -17.51 -6.23 -0.59
CA PRO A 105 -16.51 -5.18 -0.36
C PRO A 105 -16.82 -4.43 0.94
N VAL A 106 -16.44 -4.97 2.09
CA VAL A 106 -16.68 -4.40 3.43
C VAL A 106 -15.38 -3.87 4.02
N LEU A 107 -15.40 -2.64 4.52
CA LEU A 107 -14.31 -2.10 5.32
C LEU A 107 -14.30 -2.80 6.67
N GLN A 108 -13.32 -3.66 6.91
CA GLN A 108 -13.16 -4.39 8.16
C GLN A 108 -11.86 -4.00 8.85
N TYR A 109 -11.93 -3.88 10.16
CA TYR A 109 -10.76 -3.71 11.00
C TYR A 109 -10.69 -4.85 12.03
N PHE A 110 -9.53 -5.49 12.13
CA PHE A 110 -9.34 -6.64 13.00
C PHE A 110 -8.84 -6.20 14.37
N VAL A 111 -9.60 -6.56 15.39
CA VAL A 111 -9.39 -6.08 16.76
C VAL A 111 -8.77 -7.12 17.71
N ASN A 112 -8.55 -8.36 17.27
CA ASN A 112 -7.86 -9.39 18.06
C ASN A 112 -6.35 -9.20 18.01
N HIS A 113 -5.87 -8.10 18.62
CA HIS A 113 -4.47 -7.70 18.56
C HIS A 113 -3.53 -8.66 19.29
N GLU A 114 -4.02 -9.45 20.25
CA GLU A 114 -3.19 -10.48 20.92
C GLU A 114 -2.65 -11.50 19.93
N ASP A 115 -3.49 -11.97 18.99
CA ASP A 115 -3.07 -12.89 17.93
C ASP A 115 -2.08 -12.22 16.97
N LEU A 116 -2.30 -10.94 16.67
CA LEU A 116 -1.38 -10.14 15.84
C LEU A 116 0.00 -10.04 16.50
N TRP A 117 0.04 -9.76 17.80
CA TRP A 117 1.32 -9.68 18.54
C TRP A 117 2.02 -11.03 18.58
N ALA A 118 1.28 -12.12 18.80
CA ALA A 118 1.84 -13.47 18.80
C ALA A 118 2.45 -13.84 17.44
N ASP A 119 1.82 -13.46 16.32
CA ASP A 119 2.36 -13.68 14.98
C ASP A 119 3.63 -12.85 14.73
N LEU A 120 3.67 -11.60 15.18
CA LEU A 120 4.86 -10.75 15.06
C LEU A 120 6.02 -11.25 15.92
N GLU A 121 5.75 -11.72 17.15
CA GLU A 121 6.78 -12.28 18.02
C GLU A 121 7.41 -13.54 17.39
N ARG A 122 6.60 -14.40 16.78
CA ARG A 122 7.13 -15.55 16.02
C ARG A 122 8.02 -15.10 14.86
N LEU A 123 7.59 -14.10 14.07
CA LEU A 123 8.40 -13.56 12.99
C LEU A 123 9.74 -13.01 13.50
N PHE A 124 9.75 -12.30 14.62
CA PHE A 124 10.96 -11.72 15.18
C PHE A 124 11.96 -12.78 15.71
N LEU A 125 11.47 -13.95 16.09
CA LEU A 125 12.32 -15.07 16.50
C LEU A 125 13.06 -15.75 15.32
N GLU A 126 12.57 -15.60 14.09
CA GLU A 126 13.20 -16.19 12.90
C GLU A 126 14.59 -15.60 12.61
N LYS A 127 14.90 -14.41 13.10
CA LYS A 127 16.18 -13.68 12.92
C LYS A 127 16.62 -13.50 11.47
N THR A 128 15.71 -13.67 10.53
CA THR A 128 15.90 -13.41 9.10
C THR A 128 15.40 -12.02 8.74
N VAL A 129 16.03 -11.39 7.74
CA VAL A 129 15.51 -10.11 7.25
C VAL A 129 14.09 -10.29 6.74
N SER A 130 13.17 -9.49 7.28
CA SER A 130 11.77 -9.51 6.88
C SER A 130 11.27 -8.10 6.60
N ARG A 131 10.62 -7.92 5.45
CA ARG A 131 9.94 -6.69 5.04
C ARG A 131 8.45 -6.94 5.06
N ILE A 132 7.75 -6.27 5.96
CA ILE A 132 6.33 -6.48 6.19
C ILE A 132 5.60 -5.15 6.22
N GLY A 133 4.42 -5.09 5.64
CA GLY A 133 3.60 -3.88 5.66
C GLY A 133 2.12 -4.12 5.71
N THR A 134 1.40 -3.08 6.06
CA THR A 134 -0.05 -3.10 6.28
C THR A 134 -0.86 -2.61 5.08
N GLY A 135 -0.20 -2.13 4.02
CA GLY A 135 -0.83 -1.36 2.95
C GLY A 135 -1.27 -2.15 1.71
N GLU A 136 -1.38 -3.49 1.77
CA GLU A 136 -1.74 -4.29 0.58
C GLU A 136 -3.26 -4.52 0.46
N PHE A 137 -3.92 -4.88 1.56
CA PHE A 137 -5.37 -5.10 1.59
C PHE A 137 -6.17 -3.90 2.08
N THR A 138 -5.47 -2.80 2.40
CA THR A 138 -6.00 -1.53 2.86
C THR A 138 -4.95 -0.44 2.61
N ASP A 139 -5.23 0.80 2.97
CA ASP A 139 -4.21 1.84 3.15
C ASP A 139 -3.76 1.83 4.62
N SER A 140 -2.46 1.92 4.87
CA SER A 140 -1.91 1.78 6.22
C SER A 140 -2.38 2.83 7.21
N MET A 141 -2.69 4.06 6.75
CA MET A 141 -2.89 5.21 7.61
C MET A 141 -4.34 5.73 7.67
N ILE A 142 -5.29 5.09 6.99
CA ILE A 142 -6.72 5.48 7.08
C ILE A 142 -7.30 5.26 8.48
N TRP A 143 -6.64 4.47 9.31
CA TRP A 143 -7.07 4.06 10.66
C TRP A 143 -6.68 5.07 11.75
N GLU A 144 -5.80 6.04 11.43
CA GLU A 144 -5.16 6.94 12.40
C GLU A 144 -6.12 7.78 13.23
N ALA A 145 -7.26 8.16 12.66
CA ALA A 145 -8.24 8.99 13.37
C ALA A 145 -8.88 8.26 14.58
N TRP A 146 -8.94 6.93 14.55
CA TRP A 146 -9.72 6.15 15.52
C TRP A 146 -9.00 4.93 16.12
N THR A 147 -7.76 4.64 15.70
CA THR A 147 -6.92 3.61 16.32
C THR A 147 -5.53 4.17 16.65
N ASP A 148 -4.79 3.46 17.49
CA ASP A 148 -3.38 3.73 17.79
C ASP A 148 -2.47 2.61 17.26
N LEU A 149 -2.96 1.81 16.31
CA LEU A 149 -2.26 0.60 15.87
C LEU A 149 -0.92 0.92 15.21
N SER A 150 -0.82 1.97 14.41
CA SER A 150 0.45 2.38 13.79
C SER A 150 1.51 2.70 14.85
N SER A 151 1.15 3.46 15.90
CA SER A 151 2.06 3.79 17.00
C SER A 151 2.51 2.55 17.76
N LEU A 152 1.60 1.61 18.02
CA LEU A 152 1.92 0.34 18.67
C LEU A 152 2.85 -0.52 17.80
N LEU A 153 2.59 -0.60 16.50
CA LEU A 153 3.43 -1.32 15.53
C LEU A 153 4.83 -0.70 15.47
N VAL A 154 4.93 0.62 15.31
CA VAL A 154 6.24 1.33 15.30
C VAL A 154 7.04 0.98 16.55
N SER A 155 6.42 1.03 17.72
CA SER A 155 7.09 0.69 19.00
C SER A 155 7.53 -0.77 19.06
N LYS A 156 6.71 -1.71 18.58
CA LYS A 156 7.05 -3.14 18.53
C LYS A 156 8.22 -3.42 17.57
N PHE A 157 8.24 -2.77 16.41
CA PHE A 157 9.34 -2.92 15.46
C PHE A 157 10.63 -2.25 15.92
N ALA A 158 10.56 -1.21 16.72
CA ALA A 158 11.72 -0.47 17.20
C ALA A 158 12.68 -1.30 18.09
N VAL A 159 12.18 -2.32 18.78
CA VAL A 159 12.93 -3.09 19.80
C VAL A 159 13.58 -4.37 19.26
N GLN A 160 13.48 -4.62 17.95
CA GLN A 160 14.12 -5.75 17.28
C GLN A 160 14.99 -5.28 16.09
N SER A 161 15.79 -6.15 15.50
CA SER A 161 16.81 -5.79 14.50
C SER A 161 16.72 -6.55 13.18
N HIS A 162 15.69 -7.37 12.99
CA HIS A 162 15.60 -8.29 11.83
C HIS A 162 14.49 -7.93 10.85
N ALA A 163 13.47 -7.18 11.29
CA ALA A 163 12.34 -6.85 10.44
C ALA A 163 12.13 -5.33 10.31
N VAL A 164 11.61 -4.91 9.17
CA VAL A 164 11.12 -3.54 8.95
C VAL A 164 9.62 -3.57 8.68
N LEU A 165 8.94 -2.60 9.28
CA LEU A 165 7.54 -2.28 8.98
C LEU A 165 7.50 -1.28 7.83
N GLU A 166 6.61 -1.47 6.87
CA GLU A 166 6.26 -0.45 5.88
C GLU A 166 4.83 0.03 6.08
N LEU A 167 4.68 1.33 6.30
CA LEU A 167 3.38 2.01 6.37
C LEU A 167 3.16 2.75 5.04
N LYS A 168 2.46 2.12 4.10
CA LYS A 168 2.21 2.65 2.76
C LYS A 168 0.86 3.36 2.68
N THR A 169 0.86 4.62 2.23
CA THR A 169 -0.35 5.45 2.25
C THR A 169 -0.47 6.42 1.07
N LYS A 170 -1.68 6.94 0.87
CA LYS A 170 -2.01 8.12 0.04
C LYS A 170 -2.59 9.27 0.89
N THR A 171 -2.40 9.21 2.23
CA THR A 171 -2.85 10.26 3.16
C THR A 171 -1.68 11.06 3.72
N THR A 172 -2.00 12.05 4.53
CA THR A 172 -1.05 12.83 5.35
C THR A 172 -1.30 12.65 6.84
N ALA A 173 -1.93 11.55 7.25
CA ALA A 173 -2.29 11.28 8.63
C ALA A 173 -1.10 10.77 9.46
N ILE A 174 0.00 11.55 9.50
CA ILE A 174 1.28 11.16 10.12
C ILE A 174 1.48 11.68 11.54
N GLY A 175 0.56 12.49 12.07
CA GLY A 175 0.77 13.21 13.35
C GLY A 175 1.14 12.32 14.54
N LYS A 176 0.64 11.09 14.58
CA LYS A 176 0.98 10.12 15.64
C LYS A 176 2.39 9.55 15.54
N LEU A 177 3.09 9.76 14.44
CA LEU A 177 4.45 9.24 14.22
C LEU A 177 5.54 10.16 14.79
N GLU A 178 5.24 11.44 15.05
CA GLU A 178 6.22 12.49 15.33
C GLU A 178 7.17 12.17 16.50
N GLN A 179 6.65 11.67 17.61
CA GLN A 179 7.43 11.50 18.85
C GLN A 179 7.79 10.05 19.15
N LEU A 180 7.63 9.16 18.17
CA LEU A 180 7.87 7.74 18.41
C LEU A 180 9.37 7.38 18.27
N GLN A 181 9.86 6.58 19.19
CA GLN A 181 11.17 5.94 19.06
C GLN A 181 11.07 4.79 18.08
N HIS A 182 11.30 5.06 16.79
CA HIS A 182 11.15 4.07 15.71
C HIS A 182 12.46 3.32 15.39
N ASN A 183 13.60 3.79 15.89
CA ASN A 183 14.94 3.21 15.67
C ASN A 183 15.19 2.84 14.19
N ARG A 184 14.63 3.59 13.25
CA ARG A 184 14.66 3.37 11.80
C ARG A 184 14.04 2.03 11.32
N LYS A 185 13.32 1.30 12.19
CA LYS A 185 12.71 0.00 11.86
C LYS A 185 11.30 0.13 11.21
N THR A 186 10.88 1.37 10.93
CA THR A 186 9.64 1.66 10.22
C THR A 186 9.96 2.55 9.02
N ILE A 187 9.58 2.11 7.84
CA ILE A 187 9.60 2.86 6.59
C ILE A 187 8.23 3.48 6.42
N VAL A 188 8.14 4.80 6.26
CA VAL A 188 6.90 5.46 5.87
C VAL A 188 6.92 5.63 4.36
N ALA A 189 5.91 5.11 3.69
CA ALA A 189 5.89 5.01 2.24
C ALA A 189 4.68 5.72 1.64
N TRP A 190 4.89 6.40 0.51
CA TRP A 190 3.80 7.02 -0.24
C TRP A 190 3.68 6.43 -1.63
N SER A 191 2.42 6.12 -2.00
CA SER A 191 2.09 5.98 -3.41
C SER A 191 2.02 7.36 -4.03
N LEU A 192 2.80 7.59 -5.09
CA LEU A 192 2.85 8.85 -5.83
C LEU A 192 2.29 8.66 -7.23
N ASN A 193 1.71 9.71 -7.75
CA ASN A 193 1.27 9.80 -9.14
C ASN A 193 1.30 11.25 -9.60
N THR A 194 1.05 11.49 -10.90
CA THR A 194 0.91 12.83 -11.43
C THR A 194 -0.35 13.51 -10.89
N ASP A 195 -0.36 14.83 -10.78
CA ASP A 195 -1.55 15.57 -10.35
C ASP A 195 -2.77 15.23 -11.22
N ARG A 196 -2.55 15.05 -12.54
CA ARG A 196 -3.61 14.64 -13.47
C ARG A 196 -4.23 13.29 -13.11
N VAL A 197 -3.43 12.30 -12.72
CA VAL A 197 -3.95 10.99 -12.29
C VAL A 197 -4.61 11.10 -10.91
N ILE A 198 -4.03 11.86 -9.99
CA ILE A 198 -4.60 12.06 -8.65
C ILE A 198 -5.98 12.71 -8.76
N ASP A 199 -6.11 13.79 -9.52
CA ASP A 199 -7.37 14.53 -9.65
C ASP A 199 -8.48 13.72 -10.34
N ASN A 200 -8.12 12.91 -11.34
CA ASN A 200 -9.11 12.16 -12.12
C ASN A 200 -9.44 10.79 -11.55
N GLU A 201 -8.46 10.11 -10.92
CA GLU A 201 -8.57 8.69 -10.59
C GLU A 201 -8.45 8.38 -9.08
N GLU A 202 -7.89 9.28 -8.26
CA GLU A 202 -7.59 9.00 -6.84
C GLU A 202 -8.51 9.77 -5.87
N ARG A 203 -9.81 9.51 -5.93
CA ARG A 203 -10.80 10.20 -5.08
C ARG A 203 -10.62 9.88 -3.61
N GLY A 204 -10.68 10.93 -2.76
CA GLY A 204 -10.56 10.79 -1.30
C GLY A 204 -9.12 10.58 -0.81
N THR A 205 -8.14 10.80 -1.67
CA THR A 205 -6.70 10.85 -1.32
C THR A 205 -6.24 12.29 -1.13
N THR A 206 -4.98 12.49 -0.73
CA THR A 206 -4.36 13.80 -0.64
C THR A 206 -3.63 14.18 -1.95
N ARG A 207 -3.39 15.47 -2.16
CA ARG A 207 -2.65 15.98 -3.32
C ARG A 207 -1.19 15.53 -3.30
N LEU A 208 -0.54 15.49 -4.45
CA LEU A 208 0.88 15.15 -4.58
C LEU A 208 1.77 16.02 -3.66
N SER A 209 1.60 17.33 -3.72
CA SER A 209 2.39 18.27 -2.91
C SER A 209 2.26 18.03 -1.41
N ASP A 210 1.09 17.59 -0.94
CA ASP A 210 0.84 17.28 0.47
C ASP A 210 1.52 15.97 0.88
N ARG A 211 1.47 14.93 0.00
CA ARG A 211 2.19 13.67 0.23
C ARG A 211 3.70 13.90 0.33
N ILE A 212 4.28 14.69 -0.57
CA ILE A 212 5.72 15.02 -0.54
C ILE A 212 6.07 15.82 0.72
N ARG A 213 5.21 16.76 1.13
CA ARG A 213 5.42 17.52 2.37
C ARG A 213 5.36 16.62 3.61
N ALA A 214 4.40 15.72 3.68
CA ALA A 214 4.30 14.73 4.74
C ALA A 214 5.52 13.79 4.78
N ALA A 215 6.03 13.38 3.62
CA ALA A 215 7.24 12.60 3.51
C ALA A 215 8.48 13.35 4.03
N ALA A 216 8.64 14.64 3.66
CA ALA A 216 9.71 15.49 4.19
C ALA A 216 9.62 15.67 5.72
N GLN A 217 8.40 15.75 6.24
CA GLN A 217 8.17 15.80 7.68
C GLN A 217 8.60 14.50 8.37
N CYS A 218 8.23 13.33 7.84
CA CYS A 218 8.70 12.04 8.36
C CYS A 218 10.21 11.88 8.23
N GLU A 219 10.83 12.38 7.15
CA GLU A 219 12.29 12.41 7.01
C GLU A 219 12.93 13.23 8.13
N SER A 220 12.37 14.41 8.45
CA SER A 220 12.89 15.28 9.54
C SER A 220 12.80 14.62 10.91
N TRP A 221 11.87 13.69 11.11
CA TRP A 221 11.75 12.86 12.31
C TRP A 221 12.69 11.64 12.28
N GLY A 222 13.44 11.44 11.19
CA GLY A 222 14.43 10.36 11.04
C GLY A 222 13.91 9.06 10.46
N TYR A 223 12.65 9.00 10.01
CA TYR A 223 12.11 7.80 9.36
C TYR A 223 12.75 7.55 8.00
N PRO A 224 13.15 6.29 7.70
CA PRO A 224 13.37 5.86 6.34
C PRO A 224 12.10 6.00 5.50
N LEU A 225 12.27 6.30 4.22
CA LEU A 225 11.16 6.50 3.29
C LEU A 225 11.18 5.48 2.15
N ALA A 226 10.01 5.26 1.54
CA ALA A 226 9.91 4.58 0.25
C ALA A 226 8.81 5.24 -0.61
N PHE A 227 8.94 5.09 -1.93
CA PHE A 227 7.96 5.65 -2.85
C PHE A 227 7.51 4.61 -3.86
N HIS A 228 6.20 4.61 -4.15
CA HIS A 228 5.57 3.65 -5.04
C HIS A 228 4.87 4.38 -6.17
N PHE A 229 5.41 4.28 -7.36
CA PHE A 229 4.73 4.67 -8.59
C PHE A 229 4.00 3.43 -9.13
N ASP A 230 2.98 3.01 -8.43
CA ASP A 230 2.15 1.85 -8.76
C ASP A 230 0.67 2.17 -8.52
N PRO A 231 -0.07 2.52 -9.63
CA PRO A 231 0.33 2.36 -11.01
C PRO A 231 0.96 3.62 -11.65
N LEU A 232 1.93 3.41 -12.55
CA LEU A 232 2.23 4.36 -13.62
C LEU A 232 1.12 4.27 -14.66
N VAL A 233 0.55 5.40 -15.05
CA VAL A 233 -0.54 5.50 -16.04
C VAL A 233 0.00 6.19 -17.29
N ILE A 234 -0.17 5.56 -18.46
CA ILE A 234 0.30 6.08 -19.73
C ILE A 234 -0.81 6.90 -20.39
N TYR A 235 -0.52 8.16 -20.71
CA TYR A 235 -1.36 9.10 -21.42
C TYR A 235 -0.49 10.16 -22.14
N ASP A 236 -1.06 10.94 -23.03
CA ASP A 236 -0.31 11.98 -23.75
C ASP A 236 0.25 13.04 -22.79
N GLY A 237 1.57 13.23 -22.79
CA GLY A 237 2.30 14.11 -21.87
C GLY A 237 2.63 13.51 -20.51
N CYS A 238 2.34 12.21 -20.27
CA CYS A 238 2.64 11.58 -18.99
C CYS A 238 4.13 11.61 -18.62
N GLU A 239 5.01 11.61 -19.59
CA GLU A 239 6.46 11.63 -19.38
C GLU A 239 6.90 12.91 -18.68
N ASP A 240 6.48 14.06 -19.20
CA ASP A 240 6.79 15.37 -18.62
C ASP A 240 6.18 15.48 -17.21
N ASP A 241 4.94 15.02 -17.05
CA ASP A 241 4.26 15.02 -15.75
C ASP A 241 5.00 14.15 -14.73
N TYR A 242 5.43 12.92 -15.08
CA TYR A 242 6.21 12.06 -14.16
C TYR A 242 7.61 12.61 -13.88
N HIS A 243 8.27 13.21 -14.88
CA HIS A 243 9.55 13.88 -14.65
C HIS A 243 9.41 15.02 -13.63
N LEU A 244 8.35 15.83 -13.76
CA LEU A 244 8.03 16.89 -12.80
C LEU A 244 7.76 16.33 -11.39
N VAL A 245 7.07 15.20 -11.26
CA VAL A 245 6.87 14.53 -9.95
C VAL A 245 8.21 14.18 -9.32
N LEU A 246 9.14 13.61 -10.07
CA LEU A 246 10.48 13.26 -9.58
C LEU A 246 11.28 14.51 -9.19
N GLN A 247 11.23 15.58 -9.96
CA GLN A 247 11.87 16.86 -9.62
C GLN A 247 11.31 17.41 -8.31
N GLN A 248 9.99 17.42 -8.14
CA GLN A 248 9.34 17.84 -6.87
C GLN A 248 9.76 16.97 -5.69
N LEU A 249 9.82 15.66 -5.89
CA LEU A 249 10.23 14.70 -4.87
C LEU A 249 11.66 14.99 -4.40
N PHE A 250 12.62 14.96 -5.32
CA PHE A 250 14.05 15.08 -4.99
C PHE A 250 14.48 16.51 -4.64
N SER A 251 13.66 17.53 -4.90
CA SER A 251 13.89 18.87 -4.37
C SER A 251 13.64 18.99 -2.88
N ARG A 252 12.95 18.02 -2.26
CA ARG A 252 12.53 18.07 -0.84
C ARG A 252 13.03 16.90 -0.01
N ILE A 253 13.33 15.76 -0.63
CA ILE A 253 13.66 14.51 0.04
C ILE A 253 15.10 14.11 -0.31
N SER A 254 15.89 13.80 0.71
CA SER A 254 17.24 13.27 0.53
C SER A 254 17.22 11.82 0.04
N SER A 255 17.91 11.54 -1.05
CA SER A 255 18.03 10.17 -1.58
C SER A 255 18.64 9.17 -0.58
N LYS A 256 19.44 9.66 0.38
CA LYS A 256 20.11 8.84 1.42
C LYS A 256 19.12 8.17 2.40
N ASN A 257 17.90 8.70 2.52
CA ASN A 257 16.89 8.16 3.41
C ASN A 257 15.86 7.30 2.67
N ILE A 258 15.97 7.16 1.35
CA ILE A 258 15.03 6.37 0.54
C ILE A 258 15.52 4.92 0.50
N ALA A 259 14.71 4.01 1.04
CA ALA A 259 14.98 2.58 1.01
C ALA A 259 14.82 2.00 -0.39
N TRP A 260 13.73 2.37 -1.07
CA TRP A 260 13.45 1.97 -2.46
C TRP A 260 12.44 2.87 -3.15
N ILE A 261 12.46 2.81 -4.47
CA ILE A 261 11.39 3.31 -5.32
C ILE A 261 10.86 2.14 -6.15
N SER A 262 9.56 1.84 -6.01
CA SER A 262 8.91 0.83 -6.83
C SER A 262 8.22 1.46 -8.03
N LEU A 263 8.36 0.82 -9.18
CA LEU A 263 7.68 1.19 -10.41
C LEU A 263 6.78 0.02 -10.83
N GLY A 264 5.51 0.31 -11.07
CA GLY A 264 4.56 -0.66 -11.58
C GLY A 264 3.62 0.00 -12.58
N SER A 265 3.56 -0.49 -13.81
CA SER A 265 2.62 0.03 -14.80
C SER A 265 1.19 -0.38 -14.46
N PHE A 266 0.22 0.43 -14.87
CA PHE A 266 -1.19 0.12 -14.63
C PHE A 266 -1.54 -1.24 -15.23
N ARG A 267 -2.15 -2.06 -14.38
CA ARG A 267 -2.64 -3.40 -14.68
C ARG A 267 -3.92 -3.67 -13.90
N PHE A 268 -4.83 -4.43 -14.46
CA PHE A 268 -6.10 -4.71 -13.82
C PHE A 268 -6.65 -6.09 -14.17
N MET A 269 -7.41 -6.68 -13.24
CA MET A 269 -8.20 -7.88 -13.51
C MET A 269 -9.32 -7.54 -14.48
N PRO A 270 -9.63 -8.40 -15.47
CA PRO A 270 -10.76 -8.16 -16.39
C PRO A 270 -12.07 -7.83 -15.70
N SER A 271 -12.32 -8.41 -14.52
CA SER A 271 -13.50 -8.15 -13.69
C SER A 271 -13.59 -6.71 -13.15
N LEU A 272 -12.48 -5.99 -13.08
CA LEU A 272 -12.47 -4.59 -12.61
C LEU A 272 -13.00 -3.63 -13.69
N LYS A 273 -12.85 -3.95 -14.98
CA LYS A 273 -13.26 -3.08 -16.09
C LYS A 273 -14.73 -2.66 -16.02
N PRO A 274 -15.70 -3.58 -15.91
CA PRO A 274 -17.12 -3.20 -15.80
C PRO A 274 -17.42 -2.40 -14.52
N ILE A 275 -16.71 -2.62 -13.43
CA ILE A 275 -16.86 -1.85 -12.19
C ILE A 275 -16.44 -0.39 -12.44
N ILE A 276 -15.28 -0.17 -13.08
CA ILE A 276 -14.80 1.18 -13.42
C ILE A 276 -15.79 1.87 -14.37
N GLN A 277 -16.25 1.19 -15.42
CA GLN A 277 -17.21 1.75 -16.39
C GLN A 277 -18.51 2.20 -15.72
N LYS A 278 -19.00 1.41 -14.78
CA LYS A 278 -20.26 1.72 -14.06
C LYS A 278 -20.07 2.85 -13.05
N ARG A 279 -19.01 2.78 -12.23
CA ARG A 279 -18.82 3.71 -11.11
C ARG A 279 -18.16 5.02 -11.52
N PHE A 280 -17.30 4.99 -12.53
CA PHE A 280 -16.49 6.11 -12.99
C PHE A 280 -16.58 6.32 -14.50
N PRO A 281 -17.77 6.67 -15.04
CA PRO A 281 -17.97 6.72 -16.50
C PRO A 281 -17.10 7.76 -17.21
N GLY A 282 -16.55 8.74 -16.48
CA GLY A 282 -15.60 9.73 -17.01
C GLY A 282 -14.13 9.26 -17.03
N SER A 283 -13.82 8.15 -16.34
CA SER A 283 -12.44 7.63 -16.31
C SER A 283 -12.03 7.06 -17.67
N LYS A 284 -10.82 7.42 -18.08
CA LYS A 284 -10.22 6.91 -19.32
C LYS A 284 -9.14 5.86 -19.08
N ILE A 285 -8.86 5.52 -17.82
CA ILE A 285 -7.71 4.68 -17.42
C ILE A 285 -7.73 3.27 -18.04
N ILE A 286 -8.92 2.73 -18.33
CA ILE A 286 -9.10 1.39 -18.91
C ILE A 286 -9.17 1.37 -20.44
N TYR A 287 -8.99 2.52 -21.09
CA TYR A 287 -9.05 2.67 -22.56
C TYR A 287 -7.67 2.98 -23.09
N GLY A 288 -6.84 1.96 -23.21
CA GLY A 288 -5.50 2.00 -23.78
C GLY A 288 -5.19 0.69 -24.51
N GLU A 289 -3.96 0.56 -24.95
CA GLU A 289 -3.48 -0.68 -25.58
C GLU A 289 -3.11 -1.70 -24.51
N PHE A 290 -4.12 -2.47 -24.07
CA PHE A 290 -3.95 -3.51 -23.08
C PHE A 290 -3.96 -4.90 -23.71
N ILE A 291 -3.05 -5.74 -23.23
CA ILE A 291 -2.98 -7.17 -23.56
C ILE A 291 -3.10 -8.01 -22.29
N SER A 292 -3.53 -9.25 -22.42
CA SER A 292 -3.54 -10.19 -21.31
C SER A 292 -2.11 -10.60 -20.94
N GLY A 293 -1.75 -10.42 -19.67
CA GLY A 293 -0.51 -10.93 -19.11
C GLY A 293 -0.59 -12.41 -18.76
N LEU A 294 0.57 -13.01 -18.39
CA LEU A 294 0.66 -14.41 -17.98
C LEU A 294 -0.14 -14.74 -16.71
N ASP A 295 -0.47 -13.73 -15.92
CA ASP A 295 -1.29 -13.83 -14.72
C ASP A 295 -2.78 -13.49 -14.96
N GLY A 296 -3.19 -13.39 -16.22
CA GLY A 296 -4.56 -13.04 -16.60
C GLY A 296 -4.96 -11.59 -16.39
N LYS A 297 -4.07 -10.74 -15.85
CA LYS A 297 -4.32 -9.30 -15.74
C LYS A 297 -4.10 -8.62 -17.08
N MET A 298 -4.93 -7.63 -17.36
CA MET A 298 -4.73 -6.72 -18.49
C MET A 298 -3.58 -5.78 -18.16
N ARG A 299 -2.62 -5.64 -19.07
CA ARG A 299 -1.40 -4.84 -18.94
C ARG A 299 -1.19 -4.00 -20.19
N TYR A 300 -0.55 -2.84 -20.09
CA TYR A 300 -0.08 -2.13 -21.27
C TYR A 300 0.81 -3.03 -22.13
N PHE A 301 0.80 -2.80 -23.44
CA PHE A 301 1.70 -3.47 -24.37
C PHE A 301 3.16 -3.38 -23.89
N LYS A 302 3.91 -4.48 -23.95
CA LYS A 302 5.24 -4.58 -23.31
C LYS A 302 6.22 -3.46 -23.73
N PRO A 303 6.34 -3.08 -25.02
CA PRO A 303 7.20 -1.95 -25.42
C PRO A 303 6.86 -0.63 -24.71
N LEU A 304 5.57 -0.33 -24.50
CA LEU A 304 5.15 0.87 -23.78
C LEU A 304 5.60 0.84 -22.31
N ARG A 305 5.49 -0.33 -21.65
CA ARG A 305 5.97 -0.50 -20.29
C ARG A 305 7.48 -0.34 -20.19
N ILE A 306 8.23 -0.97 -21.09
CA ILE A 306 9.69 -0.85 -21.14
C ILE A 306 10.11 0.61 -21.33
N ASP A 307 9.44 1.34 -22.21
CA ASP A 307 9.78 2.74 -22.50
C ASP A 307 9.58 3.63 -21.26
N ILE A 308 8.41 3.58 -20.64
CA ILE A 308 8.15 4.40 -19.45
C ILE A 308 9.05 4.01 -18.27
N PHE A 309 9.31 2.72 -18.05
CA PHE A 309 10.20 2.27 -16.98
C PHE A 309 11.64 2.73 -17.21
N ARG A 310 12.13 2.65 -18.44
CA ARG A 310 13.48 3.11 -18.81
C ARG A 310 13.62 4.62 -18.57
N LYS A 311 12.65 5.43 -18.97
CA LYS A 311 12.64 6.88 -18.75
C LYS A 311 12.61 7.20 -17.24
N MET A 312 11.68 6.61 -16.51
CA MET A 312 11.61 6.78 -15.05
C MET A 312 12.92 6.40 -14.36
N ALA A 313 13.50 5.26 -14.73
CA ALA A 313 14.76 4.80 -14.16
C ALA A 313 15.92 5.75 -14.49
N ALA A 314 15.99 6.27 -15.72
CA ALA A 314 17.02 7.22 -16.12
C ALA A 314 16.93 8.51 -15.30
N TRP A 315 15.75 9.12 -15.18
CA TRP A 315 15.54 10.33 -14.39
C TRP A 315 15.84 10.11 -12.89
N ILE A 316 15.42 8.97 -12.33
CA ILE A 316 15.74 8.65 -10.93
C ILE A 316 17.25 8.49 -10.75
N ARG A 317 17.95 7.84 -11.67
CA ARG A 317 19.41 7.66 -11.62
C ARG A 317 20.19 8.97 -11.70
N GLU A 318 19.70 9.90 -12.52
CA GLU A 318 20.27 11.25 -12.63
C GLU A 318 20.17 12.01 -11.31
N MET A 319 19.00 11.96 -10.63
CA MET A 319 18.73 12.71 -9.40
C MET A 319 19.20 11.97 -8.13
N ALA A 320 19.22 10.64 -8.14
CA ALA A 320 19.44 9.78 -6.99
C ALA A 320 20.10 8.44 -7.40
N PRO A 321 21.40 8.44 -7.74
CA PRO A 321 22.09 7.29 -8.35
C PRO A 321 22.09 6.03 -7.46
N ASP A 322 22.08 6.18 -6.14
CA ASP A 322 22.21 5.09 -5.18
C ASP A 322 20.87 4.51 -4.69
N VAL A 323 19.75 5.10 -5.11
CA VAL A 323 18.43 4.61 -4.69
C VAL A 323 18.09 3.30 -5.41
N LEU A 324 17.64 2.31 -4.64
CA LEU A 324 17.17 1.05 -5.21
C LEU A 324 15.86 1.27 -5.96
N ILE A 325 15.87 0.99 -7.26
CA ILE A 325 14.69 0.95 -8.12
C ILE A 325 14.32 -0.51 -8.33
N TYR A 326 13.04 -0.85 -8.20
CA TYR A 326 12.55 -2.17 -8.56
C TYR A 326 11.20 -2.12 -9.28
N PHE A 327 10.92 -3.16 -10.06
CA PHE A 327 9.64 -3.33 -10.76
C PHE A 327 8.75 -4.32 -10.01
N CYS A 328 7.48 -3.94 -9.84
CA CYS A 328 6.48 -4.82 -9.27
C CYS A 328 5.83 -5.68 -10.35
N MET A 329 5.94 -7.01 -10.23
CA MET A 329 5.32 -7.99 -11.14
C MET A 329 5.71 -7.80 -12.62
N GLU A 330 6.98 -7.70 -12.93
CA GLU A 330 7.50 -7.66 -14.32
C GLU A 330 8.42 -8.84 -14.58
N ASP A 331 8.52 -9.22 -15.86
CA ASP A 331 9.38 -10.31 -16.34
C ASP A 331 10.83 -9.83 -16.60
N ASP A 332 11.74 -10.80 -16.74
CA ASP A 332 13.16 -10.55 -16.93
C ASP A 332 13.47 -9.69 -18.16
N GLU A 333 12.68 -9.81 -19.24
CA GLU A 333 12.88 -8.99 -20.45
C GLU A 333 12.63 -7.50 -20.14
N VAL A 334 11.58 -7.20 -19.35
CA VAL A 334 11.31 -5.81 -18.94
C VAL A 334 12.44 -5.29 -18.06
N TRP A 335 12.94 -6.09 -17.12
CA TRP A 335 14.07 -5.73 -16.28
C TRP A 335 15.32 -5.45 -17.11
N GLN A 336 15.70 -6.38 -18.00
CA GLN A 336 16.89 -6.27 -18.83
C GLN A 336 16.84 -5.04 -19.74
N LYS A 337 15.71 -4.80 -20.41
CA LYS A 337 15.56 -3.69 -21.35
C LYS A 337 15.41 -2.32 -20.68
N SER A 338 14.97 -2.28 -19.41
CA SER A 338 14.72 -1.02 -18.70
C SER A 338 15.87 -0.65 -17.75
N LEU A 339 16.51 -1.62 -17.07
CA LEU A 339 17.56 -1.39 -16.08
C LEU A 339 18.92 -1.99 -16.45
N GLY A 340 19.00 -2.77 -17.54
CA GLY A 340 20.23 -3.38 -18.03
C GLY A 340 20.69 -4.64 -17.26
N PHE A 341 19.84 -5.18 -16.39
CA PHE A 341 20.12 -6.43 -15.65
C PHE A 341 18.82 -7.15 -15.31
N ILE A 342 18.92 -8.43 -14.94
CA ILE A 342 17.83 -9.18 -14.32
C ILE A 342 18.11 -9.42 -12.83
N PRO A 343 17.10 -9.43 -11.95
CA PRO A 343 17.31 -9.60 -10.50
C PRO A 343 18.07 -10.86 -10.14
N ALA A 344 17.90 -11.95 -10.88
CA ALA A 344 18.63 -13.22 -10.66
C ALA A 344 20.16 -13.06 -10.68
N GLU A 345 20.70 -12.15 -11.53
CA GLU A 345 22.14 -11.84 -11.61
C GLU A 345 22.69 -11.20 -10.33
N ARG A 346 21.79 -10.65 -9.49
CA ARG A 346 22.10 -9.97 -8.23
C ARG A 346 21.58 -10.74 -7.01
N GLY A 347 21.34 -12.03 -7.16
CA GLY A 347 20.85 -12.92 -6.11
C GLY A 347 19.34 -12.88 -5.86
N GLY A 348 18.58 -12.26 -6.78
CA GLY A 348 17.13 -12.14 -6.74
C GLY A 348 16.63 -10.83 -6.12
N LEU A 349 15.42 -10.44 -6.51
CA LEU A 349 14.81 -9.20 -6.03
C LEU A 349 14.62 -9.16 -4.50
N PRO A 350 14.22 -10.25 -3.81
CA PRO A 350 14.15 -10.25 -2.35
C PRO A 350 15.47 -9.82 -1.70
N LYS A 351 16.58 -10.42 -2.14
CA LYS A 351 17.93 -10.10 -1.60
C LYS A 351 18.31 -8.63 -1.81
N MET A 352 18.07 -8.09 -3.01
CA MET A 352 18.34 -6.68 -3.30
C MET A 352 17.58 -5.73 -2.37
N LEU A 353 16.32 -6.03 -2.08
CA LEU A 353 15.48 -5.24 -1.18
C LEU A 353 15.90 -5.43 0.29
N ASP A 354 16.30 -6.65 0.69
CA ASP A 354 16.79 -6.93 2.03
C ASP A 354 18.11 -6.19 2.30
N GLU A 355 19.04 -6.17 1.34
CA GLU A 355 20.29 -5.41 1.43
C GLU A 355 20.02 -3.91 1.56
N SER A 356 19.04 -3.38 0.84
CA SER A 356 18.62 -1.99 0.99
C SER A 356 17.99 -1.71 2.35
N ALA A 357 17.14 -2.61 2.86
CA ALA A 357 16.57 -2.50 4.20
C ALA A 357 17.66 -2.56 5.29
N VAL A 358 18.63 -3.45 5.17
CA VAL A 358 19.78 -3.52 6.07
C VAL A 358 20.53 -2.18 6.10
N ARG A 359 20.89 -1.66 4.94
CA ARG A 359 21.64 -0.42 4.80
C ARG A 359 20.90 0.80 5.34
N ILE A 360 19.63 0.95 4.99
CA ILE A 360 18.85 2.16 5.28
C ILE A 360 18.20 2.10 6.67
N CYS A 361 17.73 0.94 7.10
CA CYS A 361 17.02 0.78 8.37
C CYS A 361 17.93 0.26 9.50
N GLY A 362 19.21 -0.02 9.20
CA GLY A 362 20.16 -0.51 10.21
C GLY A 362 19.74 -1.87 10.78
N LEU A 363 19.26 -2.79 9.92
CA LEU A 363 19.00 -4.17 10.33
C LEU A 363 20.33 -4.89 10.55
N ASN A 364 20.31 -5.88 11.44
CA ASN A 364 21.46 -6.73 11.74
C ASN A 364 21.08 -8.20 11.52
N PRO A 365 21.15 -8.70 10.28
CA PRO A 365 20.92 -10.12 10.00
C PRO A 365 22.05 -10.94 10.65
N GLN A 366 21.67 -12.02 11.32
CA GLN A 366 22.62 -13.00 11.88
C GLN A 366 23.00 -14.06 10.86
#